data_86afa7c9aaf392ad41ee865208fc25dc
#
_entry.id   86afa7c9aaf392ad41ee865208fc25dc
#
_cell.length_a   1.000
_cell.length_b   1.000
_cell.length_c   1.000
_cell.angle_alpha   90.00
_cell.angle_beta   90.00
_cell.angle_gamma   90.00
#
_symmetry.space_group_name_H-M   'P 1'
#
loop_
_entity.id
_entity.type
_entity.pdbx_description
1 polymer ?
#
loop_
_entity_poly.entity_id
_entity_poly.type
_entity_poly.pdbx_seq_one_letter_code
_entity_poly.pdbx_strand_id
1 'polypeptide(L)'
;MREAHKRSRNPKVRKTYRVSNWSEYDKSLRARGDITFWFSEEAIGAWAPKQNGKPGRQRKYSALAIETVLTLRLIFHLPLRQAEGFVDSIVSMMNLNLPIPDHTTLSRRSSSLKPVIFYNITPNEPVHLIVDSTGLSIHGEGPWSQYKSGNKRRRGWRKMHIAVDANGNVVATSLSAET
;
A
#
# COMPACT_ATOMS: atom_id res chain seq x y z
N MET A 1 -52.34 -4.33 -32.29
CA MET A 1 -52.39 -4.15 -30.81
C MET A 1 -51.20 -4.88 -30.20
N ARG A 2 -50.23 -4.11 -29.66
CA ARG A 2 -49.08 -4.67 -28.98
C ARG A 2 -49.34 -4.67 -27.47
N GLU A 3 -49.49 -5.86 -26.88
CA GLU A 3 -49.63 -6.02 -25.43
C GLU A 3 -48.35 -5.57 -24.71
N ALA A 4 -48.50 -4.57 -23.85
CA ALA A 4 -47.43 -4.09 -22.98
C ALA A 4 -47.26 -5.11 -21.85
N HIS A 5 -46.13 -5.84 -21.84
CA HIS A 5 -45.70 -6.66 -20.71
C HIS A 5 -45.52 -5.78 -19.47
N LYS A 6 -46.49 -5.80 -18.55
CA LYS A 6 -46.35 -5.27 -17.21
C LYS A 6 -45.26 -6.05 -16.47
N ARG A 7 -44.06 -5.46 -16.34
CA ARG A 7 -43.02 -5.99 -15.45
C ARG A 7 -43.57 -5.95 -14.02
N SER A 8 -43.88 -7.09 -13.47
CA SER A 8 -44.17 -7.27 -12.04
C SER A 8 -42.96 -6.78 -11.23
N ARG A 9 -43.10 -5.61 -10.59
CA ARG A 9 -42.14 -5.15 -9.59
C ARG A 9 -42.43 -5.90 -8.30
N ASN A 10 -41.76 -7.04 -8.10
CA ASN A 10 -41.69 -7.60 -6.75
C ASN A 10 -41.06 -6.55 -5.83
N PRO A 11 -41.72 -6.14 -4.75
CA PRO A 11 -41.11 -5.26 -3.78
C PRO A 11 -39.92 -6.00 -3.19
N LYS A 12 -38.70 -5.59 -3.58
CA LYS A 12 -37.50 -6.07 -2.92
C LYS A 12 -37.62 -5.71 -1.45
N VAL A 13 -37.87 -6.69 -0.60
CA VAL A 13 -37.82 -6.51 0.85
C VAL A 13 -36.39 -6.07 1.18
N ARG A 14 -36.21 -4.76 1.34
CA ARG A 14 -34.96 -4.21 1.85
C ARG A 14 -34.85 -4.66 3.30
N LYS A 15 -34.01 -5.65 3.56
CA LYS A 15 -33.62 -5.97 4.94
C LYS A 15 -32.95 -4.72 5.50
N THR A 16 -33.65 -3.99 6.33
CA THR A 16 -33.07 -2.87 7.10
C THR A 16 -32.26 -3.45 8.22
N TYR A 17 -30.93 -3.49 8.05
CA TYR A 17 -30.05 -3.86 9.14
C TYR A 17 -30.00 -2.70 10.13
N ARG A 18 -30.38 -2.96 11.36
CA ARG A 18 -30.28 -2.00 12.47
C ARG A 18 -29.15 -2.45 13.37
N VAL A 19 -28.17 -1.60 13.55
CA VAL A 19 -27.06 -1.85 14.48
C VAL A 19 -27.66 -1.82 15.89
N SER A 20 -27.58 -2.92 16.62
CA SER A 20 -28.08 -3.04 18.01
C SER A 20 -27.00 -2.77 19.05
N ASN A 21 -25.71 -2.88 18.67
CA ASN A 21 -24.54 -2.76 19.54
C ASN A 21 -23.68 -1.53 19.17
N TRP A 22 -24.26 -0.36 19.12
CA TRP A 22 -23.58 0.88 18.75
C TRP A 22 -22.28 1.13 19.52
N SER A 23 -22.24 0.83 20.81
CA SER A 23 -21.04 1.03 21.63
C SER A 23 -19.86 0.17 21.17
N GLU A 24 -20.09 -1.10 20.86
CA GLU A 24 -19.06 -2.00 20.34
C GLU A 24 -18.64 -1.62 18.92
N TYR A 25 -19.61 -1.24 18.12
CA TYR A 25 -19.35 -0.75 16.75
C TYR A 25 -18.47 0.49 16.77
N ASP A 26 -18.80 1.51 17.56
CA ASP A 26 -17.97 2.72 17.72
C ASP A 26 -16.58 2.40 18.26
N LYS A 27 -16.47 1.51 19.24
CA LYS A 27 -15.19 1.06 19.77
C LYS A 27 -14.34 0.41 18.67
N SER A 28 -14.95 -0.44 17.84
CA SER A 28 -14.25 -1.09 16.73
C SER A 28 -13.79 -0.08 15.66
N LEU A 29 -14.59 0.95 15.39
CA LEU A 29 -14.21 2.02 14.45
C LEU A 29 -13.06 2.86 14.99
N ARG A 30 -13.05 3.18 16.29
CA ARG A 30 -11.93 3.89 16.91
C ARG A 30 -10.66 3.06 16.87
N ALA A 31 -10.74 1.77 17.20
CA ALA A 31 -9.58 0.86 17.15
C ALA A 31 -8.97 0.72 15.74
N ARG A 32 -9.74 0.95 14.67
CA ARG A 32 -9.19 1.00 13.30
C ARG A 32 -8.31 2.21 13.04
N GLY A 33 -8.42 3.26 13.86
CA GLY A 33 -7.56 4.44 13.81
C GLY A 33 -6.33 4.35 14.71
N ASP A 34 -6.23 3.31 15.54
CA ASP A 34 -5.10 3.12 16.44
C ASP A 34 -3.85 2.75 15.64
N ILE A 35 -2.77 3.45 15.91
CA ILE A 35 -1.48 3.20 15.30
C ILE A 35 -0.51 2.79 16.39
N THR A 36 0.08 1.61 16.22
CA THR A 36 1.14 1.10 17.08
C THR A 36 2.42 0.94 16.27
N PHE A 37 3.47 1.63 16.67
CA PHE A 37 4.80 1.45 16.10
C PHE A 37 5.65 0.62 17.07
N TRP A 38 6.29 -0.40 16.56
CA TRP A 38 7.27 -1.18 17.29
C TRP A 38 8.43 -1.56 16.37
N PHE A 39 9.62 -1.56 16.92
CA PHE A 39 10.81 -2.00 16.22
C PHE A 39 11.32 -3.27 16.89
N SER A 40 11.40 -4.37 16.14
CA SER A 40 12.05 -5.57 16.64
C SER A 40 13.57 -5.39 16.67
N GLU A 41 14.24 -6.14 17.52
CA GLU A 41 15.72 -6.11 17.60
C GLU A 41 16.36 -6.46 16.27
N GLU A 42 15.76 -7.41 15.52
CA GLU A 42 16.23 -7.77 14.18
C GLU A 42 16.11 -6.61 13.20
N ALA A 43 15.01 -5.84 13.26
CA ALA A 43 14.80 -4.67 12.40
C ALA A 43 15.81 -3.57 12.74
N ILE A 44 16.08 -3.34 14.03
CA ILE A 44 17.11 -2.40 14.50
C ILE A 44 18.48 -2.82 13.99
N GLY A 45 18.84 -4.09 14.14
CA GLY A 45 20.11 -4.64 13.65
C GLY A 45 20.26 -4.62 12.13
N ALA A 46 19.16 -4.75 11.39
CA ALA A 46 19.12 -4.69 9.92
C ALA A 46 18.96 -3.27 9.35
N TRP A 47 18.79 -2.24 10.21
CA TRP A 47 18.59 -0.86 9.78
C TRP A 47 19.81 -0.28 9.08
N ALA A 48 21.00 -0.59 9.55
CA ALA A 48 22.26 -0.28 8.87
C ALA A 48 22.65 -1.42 7.94
N PRO A 49 23.20 -1.13 6.74
CA PRO A 49 23.64 -2.18 5.84
C PRO A 49 24.90 -2.85 6.37
N LYS A 50 25.01 -4.18 6.17
CA LYS A 50 26.28 -4.87 6.40
C LYS A 50 27.36 -4.34 5.45
N GLN A 51 28.54 -4.10 5.96
CA GLN A 51 29.68 -3.68 5.15
C GLN A 51 30.05 -4.83 4.20
N ASN A 52 30.23 -4.53 2.93
CA ASN A 52 30.50 -5.55 1.90
C ASN A 52 31.98 -5.65 1.50
N GLY A 53 32.88 -4.91 2.17
CA GLY A 53 34.33 -4.92 1.93
C GLY A 53 34.78 -4.44 0.53
N LYS A 54 33.85 -3.99 -0.33
CA LYS A 54 34.18 -3.52 -1.68
C LYS A 54 34.75 -2.10 -1.61
N PRO A 55 35.72 -1.75 -2.48
CA PRO A 55 36.21 -0.38 -2.58
C PRO A 55 35.10 0.59 -3.00
N GLY A 56 35.16 1.80 -2.47
CA GLY A 56 34.18 2.86 -2.75
C GLY A 56 33.34 3.24 -1.53
N ARG A 57 32.48 4.24 -1.69
CA ARG A 57 31.63 4.73 -0.59
C ARG A 57 30.58 3.68 -0.21
N GLN A 58 30.65 3.19 1.01
CA GLN A 58 29.69 2.24 1.55
C GLN A 58 28.28 2.86 1.66
N ARG A 59 27.25 2.03 1.51
CA ARG A 59 25.87 2.49 1.70
C ARG A 59 25.65 2.80 3.19
N LYS A 60 25.09 3.97 3.47
CA LYS A 60 24.77 4.40 4.84
C LYS A 60 23.47 3.78 5.36
N TYR A 61 22.52 3.48 4.46
CA TYR A 61 21.19 3.00 4.80
C TYR A 61 20.91 1.66 4.12
N SER A 62 20.26 0.75 4.84
CA SER A 62 19.83 -0.55 4.29
C SER A 62 18.63 -0.40 3.34
N ALA A 63 18.27 -1.46 2.66
CA ALA A 63 17.04 -1.50 1.87
C ALA A 63 15.82 -1.40 2.80
N LEU A 64 15.86 -2.11 3.95
CA LEU A 64 14.81 -2.08 4.96
C LEU A 64 14.51 -0.66 5.44
N ALA A 65 15.54 0.12 5.81
CA ALA A 65 15.35 1.51 6.25
C ALA A 65 14.67 2.37 5.18
N ILE A 66 15.07 2.23 3.92
CA ILE A 66 14.45 2.97 2.81
C ILE A 66 13.00 2.54 2.58
N GLU A 67 12.73 1.23 2.57
CA GLU A 67 11.38 0.69 2.39
C GLU A 67 10.44 1.13 3.51
N THR A 68 10.89 1.09 4.76
CA THR A 68 10.09 1.53 5.91
C THR A 68 9.68 2.99 5.76
N VAL A 69 10.62 3.90 5.46
CA VAL A 69 10.30 5.32 5.29
C VAL A 69 9.37 5.56 4.10
N LEU A 70 9.59 4.86 2.99
CA LEU A 70 8.72 4.98 1.81
C LEU A 70 7.33 4.39 2.06
N THR A 71 7.22 3.32 2.83
CA THR A 71 5.93 2.74 3.22
C THR A 71 5.14 3.70 4.09
N LEU A 72 5.77 4.27 5.12
CA LEU A 72 5.14 5.29 5.97
C LEU A 72 4.74 6.53 5.16
N ARG A 73 5.61 6.97 4.25
CA ARG A 73 5.28 8.05 3.30
C ARG A 73 4.00 7.77 2.52
N LEU A 74 3.82 6.53 2.01
CA LEU A 74 2.64 6.15 1.24
C LEU A 74 1.39 6.08 2.11
N ILE A 75 1.48 5.48 3.29
CA ILE A 75 0.35 5.35 4.23
C ILE A 75 -0.18 6.72 4.66
N PHE A 76 0.72 7.65 4.99
CA PHE A 76 0.37 8.99 5.48
C PHE A 76 0.34 10.07 4.39
N HIS A 77 0.50 9.70 3.11
CA HIS A 77 0.51 10.63 1.96
C HIS A 77 1.49 11.80 2.11
N LEU A 78 2.66 11.54 2.69
CA LEU A 78 3.64 12.58 3.00
C LEU A 78 4.55 12.91 1.80
N PRO A 79 4.90 14.18 1.56
CA PRO A 79 6.06 14.55 0.75
C PRO A 79 7.36 13.98 1.32
N LEU A 80 8.38 13.71 0.49
CA LEU A 80 9.62 13.04 0.92
C LEU A 80 10.31 13.71 2.12
N ARG A 81 10.35 15.06 2.15
CA ARG A 81 10.96 15.80 3.26
C ARG A 81 10.15 15.66 4.56
N GLN A 82 8.83 15.62 4.45
CA GLN A 82 7.98 15.41 5.61
C GLN A 82 8.07 13.96 6.11
N ALA A 83 8.23 12.99 5.21
CA ALA A 83 8.44 11.60 5.59
C ALA A 83 9.76 11.41 6.36
N GLU A 84 10.83 12.10 5.95
CA GLU A 84 12.11 12.14 6.69
C GLU A 84 11.88 12.63 8.12
N GLY A 85 11.29 13.82 8.31
CA GLY A 85 11.03 14.40 9.62
C GLY A 85 10.03 13.60 10.47
N PHE A 86 9.04 12.96 9.83
CA PHE A 86 8.07 12.12 10.51
C PHE A 86 8.72 10.87 11.12
N VAL A 87 9.57 10.19 10.35
CA VAL A 87 10.28 8.99 10.84
C VAL A 87 11.32 9.37 11.89
N ASP A 88 12.00 10.50 11.72
CA ASP A 88 12.93 11.04 12.73
C ASP A 88 12.21 11.25 14.07
N SER A 89 11.02 11.85 14.05
CA SER A 89 10.19 12.04 15.24
C SER A 89 9.78 10.72 15.90
N ILE A 90 9.38 9.71 15.12
CA ILE A 90 9.01 8.40 15.66
C ILE A 90 10.21 7.74 16.34
N VAL A 91 11.34 7.70 15.65
CA VAL A 91 12.59 7.09 16.17
C VAL A 91 13.04 7.80 17.45
N SER A 92 12.93 9.14 17.50
CA SER A 92 13.23 9.93 18.68
C SER A 92 12.27 9.65 19.84
N MET A 93 10.97 9.57 19.59
CA MET A 93 9.96 9.22 20.61
C MET A 93 10.18 7.83 21.21
N MET A 94 10.71 6.91 20.42
CA MET A 94 11.05 5.55 20.86
C MET A 94 12.44 5.44 21.51
N ASN A 95 13.17 6.57 21.65
CA ASN A 95 14.55 6.64 22.16
C ASN A 95 15.52 5.71 21.40
N LEU A 96 15.31 5.54 20.08
CA LEU A 96 16.17 4.75 19.24
C LEU A 96 17.22 5.64 18.58
N ASN A 97 18.45 5.13 18.47
CA ASN A 97 19.54 5.82 17.76
C ASN A 97 19.72 5.20 16.37
N LEU A 98 18.79 5.47 15.46
CA LEU A 98 18.80 4.94 14.12
C LEU A 98 19.05 6.07 13.11
N PRO A 99 19.97 5.88 12.14
CA PRO A 99 20.21 6.88 11.10
C PRO A 99 19.02 6.94 10.13
N ILE A 100 18.43 8.12 9.96
CA ILE A 100 17.27 8.31 9.08
C ILE A 100 17.73 8.66 7.66
N PRO A 101 17.19 7.99 6.62
CA PRO A 101 17.48 8.32 5.24
C PRO A 101 16.96 9.69 4.85
N ASP A 102 17.83 10.53 4.29
CA ASP A 102 17.48 11.84 3.77
C ASP A 102 16.59 11.72 2.50
N HIS A 103 15.79 12.74 2.26
CA HIS A 103 14.83 12.79 1.14
C HIS A 103 15.50 12.62 -0.24
N THR A 104 16.76 13.02 -0.41
CA THR A 104 17.47 12.85 -1.68
C THR A 104 17.90 11.40 -1.89
N THR A 105 18.27 10.71 -0.83
CA THR A 105 18.55 9.28 -0.84
C THR A 105 17.27 8.48 -1.08
N LEU A 106 16.16 8.85 -0.41
CA LEU A 106 14.84 8.24 -0.65
C LEU A 106 14.44 8.38 -2.12
N SER A 107 14.54 9.57 -2.70
CA SER A 107 14.20 9.83 -4.09
C SER A 107 15.03 8.98 -5.06
N ARG A 108 16.34 8.94 -4.87
CA ARG A 108 17.24 8.18 -5.76
C ARG A 108 17.06 6.67 -5.66
N ARG A 109 16.79 6.16 -4.45
CA ARG A 109 16.69 4.72 -4.22
C ARG A 109 15.30 4.15 -4.41
N SER A 110 14.26 4.98 -4.40
CA SER A 110 12.88 4.53 -4.58
C SER A 110 12.65 3.76 -5.88
N SER A 111 13.28 4.18 -6.98
CA SER A 111 13.14 3.52 -8.28
C SER A 111 13.86 2.18 -8.37
N SER A 112 14.85 1.93 -7.51
CA SER A 112 15.66 0.70 -7.50
C SER A 112 15.18 -0.35 -6.50
N LEU A 113 14.23 -0.01 -5.65
CA LEU A 113 13.65 -0.93 -4.70
C LEU A 113 12.67 -1.88 -5.39
N LYS A 114 12.88 -3.15 -5.17
CA LYS A 114 11.89 -4.17 -5.51
C LYS A 114 11.16 -4.50 -4.20
N PRO A 115 9.86 -4.19 -4.08
CA PRO A 115 9.11 -4.55 -2.88
C PRO A 115 9.19 -6.08 -2.70
N VAL A 116 9.63 -6.50 -1.53
CA VAL A 116 9.62 -7.92 -1.17
C VAL A 116 8.25 -8.19 -0.58
N ILE A 117 7.41 -8.89 -1.32
CA ILE A 117 6.13 -9.37 -0.81
C ILE A 117 6.43 -10.69 -0.11
N PHE A 118 6.30 -10.70 1.21
CA PHE A 118 6.46 -11.93 2.00
C PHE A 118 5.17 -12.75 1.86
N TYR A 119 5.29 -13.91 1.24
CA TYR A 119 4.20 -14.87 1.15
C TYR A 119 4.34 -15.87 2.29
N ASN A 120 3.41 -15.87 3.22
CA ASN A 120 3.29 -16.95 4.22
C ASN A 120 2.56 -18.14 3.58
N ILE A 121 3.25 -18.83 2.67
CA ILE A 121 2.74 -20.12 2.15
C ILE A 121 3.34 -21.21 3.01
N THR A 122 2.50 -21.94 3.74
CA THR A 122 2.89 -23.18 4.39
C THR A 122 3.13 -24.24 3.31
N PRO A 123 4.35 -24.77 3.13
CA PRO A 123 4.60 -25.84 2.18
C PRO A 123 3.78 -27.06 2.59
N ASN A 124 3.06 -27.69 1.65
CA ASN A 124 2.28 -28.93 1.77
C ASN A 124 0.82 -28.83 2.24
N GLU A 125 0.22 -27.65 2.34
CA GLU A 125 -1.22 -27.52 2.48
C GLU A 125 -1.86 -27.10 1.15
N PRO A 126 -3.04 -27.65 0.79
CA PRO A 126 -3.76 -27.19 -0.41
C PRO A 126 -4.17 -25.73 -0.20
N VAL A 127 -3.67 -24.85 -1.04
CA VAL A 127 -3.97 -23.41 -0.98
C VAL A 127 -5.13 -23.11 -1.91
N HIS A 128 -6.24 -22.63 -1.35
CA HIS A 128 -7.32 -22.04 -2.14
C HIS A 128 -6.96 -20.60 -2.51
N LEU A 129 -6.78 -20.35 -3.80
CA LEU A 129 -6.45 -19.02 -4.31
C LEU A 129 -7.67 -18.38 -4.96
N ILE A 130 -7.98 -17.17 -4.51
CA ILE A 130 -8.95 -16.29 -5.17
C ILE A 130 -8.15 -15.26 -5.95
N VAL A 131 -8.35 -15.22 -7.28
CA VAL A 131 -7.66 -14.29 -8.17
C VAL A 131 -8.67 -13.28 -8.69
N ASP A 132 -8.39 -12.01 -8.49
CA ASP A 132 -9.22 -10.91 -9.01
C ASP A 132 -8.33 -9.84 -9.67
N SER A 133 -8.94 -9.02 -10.52
CA SER A 133 -8.26 -7.93 -11.19
C SER A 133 -9.02 -6.63 -11.05
N THR A 134 -8.32 -5.57 -10.68
CA THR A 134 -8.88 -4.23 -10.58
C THR A 134 -8.16 -3.25 -11.50
N GLY A 135 -8.92 -2.30 -12.07
CA GLY A 135 -8.35 -1.23 -12.87
C GLY A 135 -7.83 -0.10 -11.98
N LEU A 136 -6.59 0.28 -12.19
CA LEU A 136 -5.95 1.41 -11.53
C LEU A 136 -5.75 2.55 -12.52
N SER A 137 -6.30 3.74 -12.23
CA SER A 137 -5.99 4.94 -13.00
C SER A 137 -4.63 5.49 -12.57
N ILE A 138 -3.77 5.80 -13.55
CA ILE A 138 -2.49 6.43 -13.24
C ILE A 138 -2.74 7.89 -12.86
N HIS A 139 -2.43 8.23 -11.60
CA HIS A 139 -2.42 9.62 -11.13
C HIS A 139 -1.12 10.31 -11.55
N GLY A 140 -1.22 11.53 -12.07
CA GLY A 140 -0.04 12.34 -12.41
C GLY A 140 -0.25 13.26 -13.60
N GLU A 141 -1.15 12.91 -14.50
CA GLU A 141 -1.59 13.81 -15.57
C GLU A 141 -3.02 14.27 -15.26
N GLY A 142 -3.15 15.25 -14.35
CA GLY A 142 -4.44 15.86 -14.03
C GLY A 142 -5.10 16.51 -15.25
N PRO A 143 -6.41 16.86 -15.19
CA PRO A 143 -7.15 17.49 -16.29
C PRO A 143 -6.47 18.75 -16.85
N TRP A 144 -5.58 19.39 -16.05
CA TRP A 144 -4.84 20.58 -16.42
C TRP A 144 -3.80 20.37 -17.51
N SER A 145 -3.14 19.21 -17.52
CA SER A 145 -2.13 18.92 -18.57
C SER A 145 -2.79 18.65 -19.93
N GLN A 146 -4.02 18.10 -19.90
CA GLN A 146 -4.81 17.83 -21.09
C GLN A 146 -5.31 19.13 -21.76
N TYR A 147 -5.64 20.14 -20.94
CA TYR A 147 -6.08 21.44 -21.45
C TYR A 147 -4.96 22.23 -22.13
N LYS A 148 -3.72 22.12 -21.63
CA LYS A 148 -2.55 22.87 -22.10
C LYS A 148 -1.93 22.31 -23.37
N SER A 149 -2.08 21.02 -23.65
CA SER A 149 -1.38 20.35 -24.76
C SER A 149 -2.29 19.98 -25.94
N GLY A 150 -3.59 20.23 -25.89
CA GLY A 150 -4.52 19.90 -26.98
C GLY A 150 -4.60 18.42 -27.34
N ASN A 151 -3.80 17.58 -26.70
CA ASN A 151 -3.70 16.16 -26.96
C ASN A 151 -4.61 15.39 -26.01
N LYS A 152 -5.69 14.83 -26.53
CA LYS A 152 -6.56 13.88 -25.83
C LYS A 152 -5.80 12.56 -25.59
N ARG A 153 -4.73 12.57 -24.78
CA ARG A 153 -4.13 11.33 -24.33
C ARG A 153 -5.14 10.61 -23.44
N ARG A 154 -5.52 9.40 -23.83
CA ARG A 154 -6.31 8.50 -23.00
C ARG A 154 -5.61 8.36 -21.65
N ARG A 155 -6.36 8.46 -20.55
CA ARG A 155 -5.84 8.17 -19.21
C ARG A 155 -5.24 6.78 -19.25
N GLY A 156 -3.96 6.68 -18.92
CA GLY A 156 -3.32 5.37 -18.81
C GLY A 156 -3.95 4.60 -17.66
N TRP A 157 -4.49 3.44 -17.95
CA TRP A 157 -4.96 2.49 -16.96
C TRP A 157 -3.94 1.37 -16.82
N ARG A 158 -3.87 0.81 -15.65
CA ARG A 158 -3.15 -0.43 -15.38
C ARG A 158 -4.10 -1.41 -14.73
N LYS A 159 -3.96 -2.66 -15.03
CA LYS A 159 -4.69 -3.72 -14.33
C LYS A 159 -3.77 -4.29 -13.25
N MET A 160 -4.25 -4.27 -12.02
CA MET A 160 -3.60 -4.97 -10.92
C MET A 160 -4.33 -6.29 -10.70
N HIS A 161 -3.60 -7.38 -10.79
CA HIS A 161 -4.08 -8.71 -10.46
C HIS A 161 -3.60 -9.05 -9.06
N ILE A 162 -4.49 -9.51 -8.22
CA ILE A 162 -4.21 -9.89 -6.84
C ILE A 162 -4.69 -11.31 -6.66
N ALA A 163 -3.83 -12.15 -6.10
CA ALA A 163 -4.21 -13.47 -5.61
C ALA A 163 -4.17 -13.45 -4.08
N VAL A 164 -5.25 -13.91 -3.47
CA VAL A 164 -5.37 -14.01 -2.01
C VAL A 164 -5.67 -15.46 -1.61
N ASP A 165 -5.21 -15.84 -0.43
CA ASP A 165 -5.55 -17.14 0.16
C ASP A 165 -6.94 -17.10 0.84
N ALA A 166 -7.38 -18.24 1.38
CA ALA A 166 -8.65 -18.36 2.10
C ALA A 166 -8.73 -17.47 3.36
N ASN A 167 -7.59 -17.04 3.90
CA ASN A 167 -7.50 -16.16 5.07
C ASN A 167 -7.46 -14.67 4.71
N GLY A 168 -7.46 -14.35 3.40
CA GLY A 168 -7.37 -12.98 2.89
C GLY A 168 -5.94 -12.44 2.79
N ASN A 169 -4.90 -13.28 2.97
CA ASN A 169 -3.53 -12.83 2.78
C ASN A 169 -3.19 -12.75 1.29
N VAL A 170 -2.50 -11.70 0.91
CA VAL A 170 -2.05 -11.53 -0.48
C VAL A 170 -0.91 -12.51 -0.77
N VAL A 171 -1.13 -13.41 -1.72
CA VAL A 171 -0.16 -14.44 -2.14
C VAL A 171 0.64 -14.02 -3.35
N ALA A 172 0.03 -13.28 -4.28
CA ALA A 172 0.71 -12.78 -5.47
C ALA A 172 0.08 -11.49 -5.95
N THR A 173 0.89 -10.64 -6.56
CA THR A 173 0.42 -9.43 -7.26
C THR A 173 1.12 -9.29 -8.60
N SER A 174 0.40 -8.83 -9.61
CA SER A 174 0.95 -8.52 -10.91
C SER A 174 0.30 -7.26 -11.47
N LEU A 175 1.09 -6.44 -12.17
CA LEU A 175 0.60 -5.26 -12.87
C LEU A 175 0.76 -5.50 -14.38
N SER A 176 -0.34 -5.39 -15.11
CA SER A 176 -0.34 -5.44 -16.57
C SER A 176 -0.74 -4.11 -17.18
N ALA A 177 -0.23 -3.84 -18.39
CA ALA A 177 -0.73 -2.73 -19.19
C ALA A 177 -2.15 -3.05 -19.67
N GLU A 178 -2.95 -2.02 -19.92
CA GLU A 178 -4.20 -2.18 -20.65
C GLU A 178 -3.84 -2.51 -22.10
N THR A 179 -4.23 -3.69 -22.55
CA THR A 179 -4.25 -4.09 -23.97
C THR A 179 -5.56 -3.67 -24.59
#